data_4243bb4e7c2c3e18f275c78f7b67eb26
#
_entry.id   4243bb4e7c2c3e18f275c78f7b67eb26
#
_cell.length_a   1.000
_cell.length_b   1.000
_cell.length_c   1.000
_cell.angle_alpha   90.00
_cell.angle_beta   90.00
_cell.angle_gamma   90.00
#
_symmetry.space_group_name_H-M   'P 1'
#
loop_
_entity.id
_entity.type
_entity.pdbx_description
1 polymer ?
#
loop_
_entity_poly.entity_id
_entity_poly.type
_entity_poly.pdbx_seq_one_letter_code
_entity_poly.pdbx_strand_id
1 'polypeptide(L)'
;MKKKKYIPYIVFLLITFAVAGIAGIITAKGMPAFDKINKPAFTPPDIVFPIVWTILYALMAIGAAMVWNTGGKGKAKAISLFALQLVMNFLWVVWFFGIQAYLFSFIWLIALIAAVAAMTRAFYDVNAVAAYLQIPYIAWLTLAALLNLAVYIMN
;
A
#
# COMPACT_ATOMS: atom_id res chain seq x y z
N MET A 1 -17.90 -27.96 -1.65
CA MET A 1 -16.87 -27.39 -0.73
C MET A 1 -15.80 -26.54 -1.43
N LYS A 2 -15.46 -26.77 -2.71
CA LYS A 2 -14.46 -25.94 -3.45
C LYS A 2 -14.87 -24.46 -3.62
N LYS A 3 -16.15 -24.15 -3.76
CA LYS A 3 -16.66 -22.77 -3.98
C LYS A 3 -16.35 -21.79 -2.84
N LYS A 4 -16.18 -22.23 -1.61
CA LYS A 4 -15.91 -21.35 -0.46
C LYS A 4 -14.48 -20.76 -0.43
N LYS A 5 -13.51 -21.39 -1.11
CA LYS A 5 -12.12 -20.89 -1.13
C LYS A 5 -11.90 -19.64 -1.99
N TYR A 6 -12.79 -19.36 -2.94
CA TYR A 6 -12.70 -18.17 -3.80
C TYR A 6 -13.26 -16.91 -3.14
N ILE A 7 -14.17 -17.07 -2.18
CA ILE A 7 -14.85 -15.95 -1.52
C ILE A 7 -13.85 -14.97 -0.88
N PRO A 8 -12.83 -15.40 -0.11
CA PRO A 8 -11.85 -14.48 0.45
C PRO A 8 -11.11 -13.67 -0.60
N TYR A 9 -10.73 -14.26 -1.73
CA TYR A 9 -10.08 -13.53 -2.82
C TYR A 9 -10.96 -12.40 -3.35
N ILE A 10 -12.23 -12.69 -3.61
CA ILE A 10 -13.18 -11.69 -4.09
C ILE A 10 -13.37 -10.59 -3.04
N VAL A 11 -13.56 -10.96 -1.77
CA VAL A 11 -13.78 -10.00 -0.69
C VAL A 11 -12.57 -9.09 -0.50
N PHE A 12 -11.36 -9.64 -0.40
CA PHE A 12 -10.15 -8.83 -0.22
C PHE A 12 -9.85 -7.96 -1.44
N LEU A 13 -10.08 -8.45 -2.66
CA LEU A 13 -9.96 -7.64 -3.88
C LEU A 13 -10.95 -6.47 -3.87
N LEU A 14 -12.22 -6.71 -3.54
CA LEU A 14 -13.22 -5.65 -3.48
C LEU A 14 -12.88 -4.59 -2.42
N ILE A 15 -12.50 -5.01 -1.21
CA ILE A 15 -12.11 -4.08 -0.14
C ILE A 15 -10.89 -3.26 -0.57
N THR A 16 -9.86 -3.91 -1.05
CA THR A 16 -8.60 -3.26 -1.40
C THR A 16 -8.76 -2.31 -2.57
N PHE A 17 -9.50 -2.70 -3.61
CA PHE A 17 -9.76 -1.82 -4.76
C PHE A 17 -10.79 -0.73 -4.47
N ALA A 18 -11.69 -0.91 -3.52
CA ALA A 18 -12.53 0.19 -3.04
C ALA A 18 -11.69 1.29 -2.38
N VAL A 19 -10.75 0.89 -1.51
CA VAL A 19 -9.78 1.83 -0.89
C VAL A 19 -8.90 2.49 -1.97
N ALA A 20 -8.37 1.69 -2.91
CA ALA A 20 -7.56 2.19 -4.03
C ALA A 20 -8.33 3.20 -4.90
N GLY A 21 -9.61 2.96 -5.17
CA GLY A 21 -10.44 3.86 -5.95
C GLY A 21 -10.64 5.22 -5.28
N ILE A 22 -10.93 5.23 -3.99
CA ILE A 22 -11.05 6.47 -3.20
C ILE A 22 -9.70 7.20 -3.14
N ALA A 23 -8.61 6.48 -2.87
CA ALA A 23 -7.26 7.04 -2.88
C ALA A 23 -6.90 7.63 -4.25
N GLY A 24 -7.26 6.95 -5.34
CA GLY A 24 -7.08 7.42 -6.72
C GLY A 24 -7.80 8.74 -7.02
N ILE A 25 -9.00 8.94 -6.48
CA ILE A 25 -9.74 10.20 -6.61
C ILE A 25 -9.01 11.33 -5.89
N ILE A 26 -8.50 11.09 -4.68
CA ILE A 26 -7.72 12.08 -3.92
C ILE A 26 -6.42 12.42 -4.66
N THR A 27 -5.71 11.41 -5.15
CA THR A 27 -4.50 11.57 -5.95
C THR A 27 -4.77 12.42 -7.19
N ALA A 28 -5.80 12.08 -7.96
CA ALA A 28 -6.16 12.82 -9.18
C ALA A 28 -6.45 14.30 -8.90
N LYS A 29 -7.12 14.61 -7.80
CA LYS A 29 -7.37 16.01 -7.37
C LYS A 29 -6.09 16.72 -6.92
N GLY A 30 -5.12 16.02 -6.36
CA GLY A 30 -3.84 16.58 -5.91
C GLY A 30 -2.78 16.71 -7.02
N MET A 31 -2.91 15.96 -8.12
CA MET A 31 -1.93 15.97 -9.22
C MET A 31 -1.62 17.34 -9.80
N PRO A 32 -2.59 18.26 -10.06
CA PRO A 32 -2.27 19.57 -10.59
C PRO A 32 -1.37 20.42 -9.68
N ALA A 33 -1.46 20.23 -8.37
CA ALA A 33 -0.56 20.87 -7.42
C ALA A 33 0.81 20.17 -7.39
N PHE A 34 0.82 18.85 -7.44
CA PHE A 34 2.04 18.05 -7.51
C PHE A 34 2.85 18.31 -8.78
N ASP A 35 2.21 18.61 -9.90
CA ASP A 35 2.88 18.94 -11.17
C ASP A 35 3.62 20.28 -11.14
N LYS A 36 3.25 21.16 -10.23
CA LYS A 36 3.84 22.51 -10.09
C LYS A 36 5.06 22.57 -9.15
N ILE A 37 5.28 21.54 -8.34
CA ILE A 37 6.40 21.51 -7.40
C ILE A 37 7.67 20.96 -8.03
N ASN A 38 8.80 21.27 -7.39
CA ASN A 38 10.09 20.70 -7.78
C ASN A 38 10.13 19.20 -7.44
N LYS A 39 10.52 18.39 -8.41
CA LYS A 39 10.61 16.93 -8.27
C LYS A 39 12.03 16.46 -8.52
N PRO A 40 12.51 15.41 -7.82
CA PRO A 40 13.82 14.83 -8.07
C PRO A 40 13.87 14.20 -9.47
N ALA A 41 15.08 14.18 -10.06
CA ALA A 41 15.32 13.66 -11.40
C ALA A 41 14.93 12.16 -11.58
N PHE A 42 14.92 11.41 -10.48
CA PHE A 42 14.54 9.99 -10.48
C PHE A 42 13.04 9.73 -10.31
N THR A 43 12.20 10.77 -10.38
CA THR A 43 10.73 10.61 -10.33
C THR A 43 10.27 9.80 -11.54
N PRO A 44 9.55 8.67 -11.34
CA PRO A 44 9.00 7.91 -12.45
C PRO A 44 8.00 8.74 -13.26
N PRO A 45 7.79 8.42 -14.56
CA PRO A 45 6.71 9.01 -15.34
C PRO A 45 5.34 8.79 -14.69
N ASP A 46 4.42 9.74 -14.82
CA ASP A 46 3.12 9.73 -14.15
C ASP A 46 2.31 8.46 -14.40
N ILE A 47 2.41 7.88 -15.59
CA ILE A 47 1.71 6.63 -15.96
C ILE A 47 2.18 5.41 -15.14
N VAL A 48 3.41 5.43 -14.62
CA VAL A 48 3.96 4.32 -13.83
C VAL A 48 3.21 4.17 -12.50
N PHE A 49 2.81 5.28 -11.88
CA PHE A 49 2.14 5.26 -10.58
C PHE A 49 0.84 4.44 -10.56
N PRO A 50 -0.16 4.70 -11.42
CA PRO A 50 -1.39 3.91 -11.40
C PRO A 50 -1.16 2.44 -11.79
N ILE A 51 -0.22 2.15 -12.68
CA ILE A 51 0.10 0.78 -13.08
C ILE A 51 0.68 0.01 -11.89
N VAL A 52 1.70 0.56 -11.24
CA VAL A 52 2.36 -0.11 -10.11
C VAL A 52 1.40 -0.26 -8.93
N TRP A 53 0.67 0.78 -8.57
CA TRP A 53 -0.30 0.71 -7.47
C TRP A 53 -1.41 -0.32 -7.73
N THR A 54 -1.91 -0.44 -8.96
CA THR A 54 -2.91 -1.46 -9.31
C THR A 54 -2.37 -2.86 -9.06
N ILE A 55 -1.13 -3.13 -9.49
CA ILE A 55 -0.47 -4.42 -9.27
C ILE A 55 -0.28 -4.67 -7.77
N LEU A 56 0.22 -3.68 -7.03
CA LEU A 56 0.48 -3.81 -5.60
C LEU A 56 -0.79 -4.08 -4.79
N TYR A 57 -1.88 -3.36 -5.07
CA TYR A 57 -3.17 -3.59 -4.42
C TYR A 57 -3.70 -5.00 -4.71
N ALA A 58 -3.54 -5.51 -5.93
CA ALA A 58 -3.90 -6.89 -6.27
C ALA A 58 -3.07 -7.91 -5.46
N LEU A 59 -1.74 -7.72 -5.39
CA LEU A 59 -0.85 -8.60 -4.63
C LEU A 59 -1.15 -8.59 -3.12
N MET A 60 -1.45 -7.42 -2.55
CA MET A 60 -1.89 -7.28 -1.16
C MET A 60 -3.16 -8.10 -0.90
N ALA A 61 -4.18 -7.95 -1.74
CA ALA A 61 -5.46 -8.64 -1.60
C ALA A 61 -5.29 -10.16 -1.74
N ILE A 62 -4.51 -10.61 -2.72
CA ILE A 62 -4.23 -12.04 -2.94
C ILE A 62 -3.49 -12.61 -1.72
N GLY A 63 -2.46 -11.94 -1.22
CA GLY A 63 -1.73 -12.36 -0.04
C GLY A 63 -2.63 -12.48 1.21
N ALA A 64 -3.49 -11.49 1.45
CA ALA A 64 -4.45 -11.52 2.56
C ALA A 64 -5.45 -12.68 2.43
N ALA A 65 -5.97 -12.93 1.22
CA ALA A 65 -6.86 -14.06 0.96
C ALA A 65 -6.17 -15.42 1.18
N MET A 66 -4.90 -15.55 0.79
CA MET A 66 -4.10 -16.76 1.04
C MET A 66 -3.94 -17.01 2.54
N VAL A 67 -3.60 -15.97 3.31
CA VAL A 67 -3.50 -16.04 4.78
C VAL A 67 -4.84 -16.44 5.40
N TRP A 68 -5.92 -15.83 4.92
CA TRP A 68 -7.27 -16.16 5.39
C TRP A 68 -7.63 -17.64 5.15
N ASN A 69 -7.34 -18.15 3.97
CA ASN A 69 -7.63 -19.53 3.58
C ASN A 69 -6.72 -20.55 4.26
N THR A 70 -5.47 -20.20 4.53
CA THR A 70 -4.55 -21.07 5.28
C THR A 70 -5.02 -21.22 6.74
N GLY A 71 -5.48 -20.13 7.37
CA GLY A 71 -6.01 -20.18 8.74
C GLY A 71 -4.93 -20.40 9.79
N GLY A 72 -5.35 -20.98 10.93
CA GLY A 72 -4.44 -21.36 12.01
C GLY A 72 -4.04 -20.22 12.95
N LYS A 73 -3.06 -20.52 13.81
CA LYS A 73 -2.50 -19.54 14.76
C LYS A 73 -1.81 -18.42 13.99
N GLY A 74 -2.03 -17.19 14.40
CA GLY A 74 -1.43 -16.01 13.75
C GLY A 74 -2.29 -15.35 12.67
N LYS A 75 -3.31 -16.02 12.10
CA LYS A 75 -4.22 -15.44 11.11
C LYS A 75 -4.82 -14.12 11.56
N ALA A 76 -5.36 -14.05 12.77
CA ALA A 76 -6.01 -12.85 13.29
C ALA A 76 -5.03 -11.66 13.33
N LYS A 77 -3.81 -11.89 13.84
CA LYS A 77 -2.73 -10.88 13.85
C LYS A 77 -2.37 -10.42 12.44
N ALA A 78 -2.18 -11.35 11.51
CA ALA A 78 -1.81 -11.07 10.13
C ALA A 78 -2.87 -10.21 9.41
N ILE A 79 -4.14 -10.56 9.56
CA ILE A 79 -5.26 -9.81 8.95
C ILE A 79 -5.45 -8.44 9.62
N SER A 80 -5.26 -8.34 10.94
CA SER A 80 -5.30 -7.03 11.63
C SER A 80 -4.20 -6.10 11.15
N LEU A 81 -2.98 -6.61 10.92
CA LEU A 81 -1.88 -5.84 10.36
C LEU A 81 -2.13 -5.45 8.88
N PHE A 82 -2.78 -6.33 8.12
CA PHE A 82 -3.23 -5.99 6.77
C PHE A 82 -4.23 -4.83 6.78
N ALA A 83 -5.23 -4.88 7.65
CA ALA A 83 -6.20 -3.79 7.79
C ALA A 83 -5.52 -2.48 8.24
N LEU A 84 -4.62 -2.55 9.22
CA LEU A 84 -3.86 -1.41 9.70
C LEU A 84 -3.06 -0.74 8.58
N GLN A 85 -2.25 -1.52 7.84
CA GLN A 85 -1.43 -0.95 6.77
C GLN A 85 -2.28 -0.39 5.63
N LEU A 86 -3.45 -0.98 5.33
CA LEU A 86 -4.34 -0.47 4.29
C LEU A 86 -4.90 0.91 4.66
N VAL A 87 -5.31 1.08 5.91
CA VAL A 87 -5.73 2.39 6.45
C VAL A 87 -4.58 3.39 6.43
N MET A 88 -3.39 2.98 6.88
CA MET A 88 -2.21 3.85 6.88
C MET A 88 -1.80 4.26 5.47
N ASN A 89 -1.87 3.35 4.51
CA ASN A 89 -1.60 3.63 3.09
C ASN A 89 -2.57 4.67 2.53
N PHE A 90 -3.87 4.51 2.80
CA PHE A 90 -4.89 5.47 2.41
C PHE A 90 -4.62 6.86 3.02
N LEU A 91 -4.32 6.92 4.32
CA LEU A 91 -4.05 8.18 4.99
C LEU A 91 -2.78 8.86 4.48
N TRP A 92 -1.74 8.10 4.07
CA TRP A 92 -0.59 8.69 3.41
C TRP A 92 -0.97 9.46 2.14
N VAL A 93 -1.89 8.93 1.33
CA VAL A 93 -2.40 9.63 0.15
C VAL A 93 -3.11 10.93 0.54
N VAL A 94 -3.88 10.91 1.63
CA VAL A 94 -4.55 12.13 2.16
C VAL A 94 -3.51 13.17 2.58
N TRP A 95 -2.47 12.75 3.32
CA TRP A 95 -1.43 13.67 3.80
C TRP A 95 -0.59 14.24 2.65
N PHE A 96 -0.21 13.41 1.68
CA PHE A 96 0.67 13.81 0.59
C PHE A 96 -0.06 14.60 -0.50
N PHE A 97 -1.10 14.04 -1.09
CA PHE A 97 -1.84 14.63 -2.20
C PHE A 97 -3.00 15.52 -1.76
N GLY A 98 -3.67 15.17 -0.66
CA GLY A 98 -4.84 15.92 -0.19
C GLY A 98 -4.49 17.24 0.46
N ILE A 99 -3.60 17.24 1.43
CA ILE A 99 -3.24 18.44 2.20
C ILE A 99 -1.80 18.90 2.03
N GLN A 100 -1.00 18.19 1.21
CA GLN A 100 0.39 18.54 0.87
C GLN A 100 1.31 18.70 2.09
N ALA A 101 1.08 17.92 3.14
CA ALA A 101 1.89 17.90 4.35
C ALA A 101 3.12 16.98 4.13
N TYR A 102 4.07 17.40 3.29
CA TYR A 102 5.15 16.54 2.78
C TYR A 102 6.06 15.97 3.89
N LEU A 103 6.44 16.75 4.89
CA LEU A 103 7.23 16.24 6.01
C LEU A 103 6.46 15.22 6.84
N PHE A 104 5.22 15.57 7.18
CA PHE A 104 4.37 14.68 7.96
C PHE A 104 4.06 13.39 7.20
N SER A 105 3.78 13.47 5.90
CA SER A 105 3.55 12.29 5.06
C SER A 105 4.79 11.42 4.94
N PHE A 106 6.00 11.98 4.94
CA PHE A 106 7.24 11.22 4.98
C PHE A 106 7.39 10.43 6.29
N ILE A 107 7.20 11.09 7.44
CA ILE A 107 7.25 10.42 8.75
C ILE A 107 6.20 9.30 8.83
N TRP A 108 4.99 9.59 8.34
CA TRP A 108 3.91 8.61 8.26
C TRP A 108 4.27 7.41 7.37
N LEU A 109 4.94 7.67 6.24
CA LEU A 109 5.36 6.63 5.31
C LEU A 109 6.42 5.71 5.91
N ILE A 110 7.33 6.24 6.73
CA ILE A 110 8.28 5.41 7.50
C ILE A 110 7.54 4.49 8.47
N ALA A 111 6.53 5.01 9.18
CA ALA A 111 5.67 4.19 10.04
C ALA A 111 4.88 3.14 9.24
N LEU A 112 4.40 3.49 8.05
CA LEU A 112 3.74 2.57 7.13
C LEU A 112 4.68 1.43 6.70
N ILE A 113 5.93 1.74 6.33
CA ILE A 113 6.93 0.72 5.97
C ILE A 113 7.14 -0.26 7.13
N ALA A 114 7.23 0.24 8.36
CA ALA A 114 7.34 -0.62 9.54
C ALA A 114 6.10 -1.51 9.73
N ALA A 115 4.90 -0.97 9.53
CA ALA A 115 3.65 -1.73 9.61
C ALA A 115 3.57 -2.81 8.52
N VAL A 116 4.00 -2.50 7.28
CA VAL A 116 4.04 -3.47 6.17
C VAL A 116 5.09 -4.55 6.42
N ALA A 117 6.24 -4.21 6.97
CA ALA A 117 7.25 -5.19 7.36
C ALA A 117 6.72 -6.14 8.45
N ALA A 118 6.04 -5.61 9.47
CA ALA A 118 5.39 -6.41 10.50
C ALA A 118 4.28 -7.31 9.92
N MET A 119 3.46 -6.79 9.00
CA MET A 119 2.44 -7.57 8.28
C MET A 119 3.09 -8.69 7.46
N THR A 120 4.15 -8.39 6.72
CA THR A 120 4.86 -9.37 5.89
C THR A 120 5.45 -10.49 6.75
N ARG A 121 6.00 -10.16 7.91
CA ARG A 121 6.46 -11.16 8.87
C ARG A 121 5.31 -12.02 9.39
N ALA A 122 4.19 -11.42 9.78
CA ALA A 122 3.01 -12.14 10.23
C ALA A 122 2.40 -13.02 9.12
N PHE A 123 2.44 -12.55 7.87
CA PHE A 123 2.04 -13.36 6.71
C PHE A 123 2.95 -14.57 6.54
N TYR A 124 4.27 -14.38 6.67
CA TYR A 124 5.25 -15.46 6.57
C TYR A 124 4.99 -16.59 7.57
N ASP A 125 4.64 -16.23 8.81
CA ASP A 125 4.35 -17.19 9.87
C ASP A 125 3.09 -18.04 9.60
N VAL A 126 2.20 -17.57 8.71
CA VAL A 126 0.97 -18.28 8.30
C VAL A 126 1.13 -18.93 6.91
N ASN A 127 1.65 -18.17 5.95
CA ASN A 127 1.83 -18.59 4.55
C ASN A 127 2.99 -17.82 3.92
N ALA A 128 4.10 -18.50 3.70
CA ALA A 128 5.32 -17.86 3.17
C ALA A 128 5.12 -17.25 1.77
N VAL A 129 4.32 -17.86 0.90
CA VAL A 129 4.04 -17.32 -0.44
C VAL A 129 3.30 -15.99 -0.36
N ALA A 130 2.33 -15.90 0.56
CA ALA A 130 1.61 -14.64 0.81
C ALA A 130 2.55 -13.51 1.23
N ALA A 131 3.57 -13.82 2.04
CA ALA A 131 4.59 -12.85 2.44
C ALA A 131 5.47 -12.42 1.27
N TYR A 132 5.92 -13.34 0.43
CA TYR A 132 6.75 -13.00 -0.74
C TYR A 132 6.03 -12.08 -1.74
N LEU A 133 4.71 -12.20 -1.85
CA LEU A 133 3.90 -11.29 -2.67
C LEU A 133 3.93 -9.83 -2.18
N GLN A 134 4.35 -9.57 -0.93
CA GLN A 134 4.45 -8.22 -0.37
C GLN A 134 5.82 -7.56 -0.61
N ILE A 135 6.83 -8.29 -1.06
CA ILE A 135 8.18 -7.74 -1.30
C ILE A 135 8.16 -6.58 -2.30
N PRO A 136 7.47 -6.65 -3.46
CA PRO A 136 7.38 -5.51 -4.37
C PRO A 136 6.76 -4.27 -3.72
N TYR A 137 5.82 -4.46 -2.79
CA TYR A 137 5.19 -3.36 -2.06
C TYR A 137 6.20 -2.65 -1.15
N ILE A 138 7.00 -3.38 -0.39
CA ILE A 138 8.06 -2.80 0.46
C ILE A 138 9.07 -2.03 -0.41
N ALA A 139 9.49 -2.59 -1.53
CA ALA A 139 10.41 -1.92 -2.46
C ALA A 139 9.82 -0.60 -3.00
N TRP A 140 8.55 -0.61 -3.40
CA TRP A 140 7.86 0.58 -3.88
C TRP A 140 7.68 1.65 -2.80
N LEU A 141 7.31 1.25 -1.58
CA LEU A 141 7.21 2.17 -0.45
C LEU A 141 8.56 2.82 -0.10
N THR A 142 9.66 2.08 -0.23
CA THR A 142 11.01 2.63 -0.04
C THR A 142 11.32 3.69 -1.09
N LEU A 143 11.02 3.45 -2.36
CA LEU A 143 11.14 4.46 -3.42
C LEU A 143 10.23 5.66 -3.14
N ALA A 144 8.98 5.42 -2.76
CA ALA A 144 8.03 6.48 -2.40
C ALA A 144 8.54 7.33 -1.22
N ALA A 145 9.19 6.73 -0.22
CA ALA A 145 9.79 7.45 0.89
C ALA A 145 10.94 8.37 0.44
N LEU A 146 11.81 7.90 -0.45
CA LEU A 146 12.89 8.70 -1.03
C LEU A 146 12.32 9.87 -1.86
N LEU A 147 11.29 9.62 -2.67
CA LEU A 147 10.60 10.66 -3.44
C LEU A 147 9.93 11.69 -2.52
N ASN A 148 9.22 11.22 -1.50
CA ASN A 148 8.52 12.10 -0.54
C ASN A 148 9.51 13.01 0.22
N LEU A 149 10.63 12.44 0.67
CA LEU A 149 11.69 13.20 1.34
C LEU A 149 12.31 14.23 0.39
N ALA A 150 12.62 13.84 -0.84
CA ALA A 150 13.18 14.74 -1.84
C ALA A 150 12.22 15.89 -2.18
N VAL A 151 10.93 15.60 -2.34
CA VAL A 151 9.90 16.63 -2.54
C VAL A 151 9.88 17.62 -1.37
N TYR A 152 9.94 17.12 -0.13
CA TYR A 152 9.99 17.99 1.05
C TYR A 152 11.22 18.90 1.06
N ILE A 153 12.40 18.37 0.73
CA ILE A 153 13.65 19.14 0.76
C ILE A 153 13.71 20.18 -0.36
N MET A 154 13.08 19.89 -1.51
CA MET A 154 13.13 20.75 -2.70
C MET A 154 12.06 21.83 -2.73
N ASN A 155 11.08 21.81 -1.82
CA ASN A 155 9.95 22.74 -1.78
C ASN A 155 9.74 23.33 -0.39
#